data_3e143e315be956aa75d2dd7b9bbf31cf
#
_entry.id   3e143e315be956aa75d2dd7b9bbf31cf
#
_cell.length_a   1.000
_cell.length_b   1.000
_cell.length_c   1.000
_cell.angle_alpha   90.00
_cell.angle_beta   90.00
_cell.angle_gamma   90.00
#
_symmetry.space_group_name_H-M   'P 1'
#
loop_
_entity.id
_entity.type
_entity.pdbx_description
1 polymer ?
#
loop_
_entity_poly.entity_id
_entity_poly.type
_entity_poly.pdbx_seq_one_letter_code
_entity_poly.pdbx_strand_id
1 'polypeptide(L)'
;MTGDPTHRRLRWLAGIALGLAAAASFAGSPYTARHASIDVALLAHTVEQEEDHVTALELAEWIKERRPGLRVLDVRTPEEYQAYHVPTAEHLALDSLTRMPFRADETLVLYSEGGAHAAQVWVFLRALGYRKVFFLRGGLYEWLDQVMNPRLADTTVAARGSFARASVISRYFGGVPRSDMPRESGDNVLPLPQRSRGRTAVPLPAKSTASTLQEVRRRGC
;
A
#
# COMPACT_ATOMS: atom_id res chain seq x y z
N MET A 1 -32.76 -56.79 42.16
CA MET A 1 -32.04 -55.54 42.16
C MET A 1 -32.13 -54.97 40.75
N THR A 2 -33.18 -54.22 40.45
CA THR A 2 -33.45 -53.60 39.17
C THR A 2 -32.82 -52.22 39.21
N GLY A 3 -31.70 -52.04 38.49
CA GLY A 3 -31.02 -50.76 38.40
C GLY A 3 -31.94 -49.74 37.76
N ASP A 4 -32.11 -48.61 38.44
CA ASP A 4 -32.92 -47.45 38.04
C ASP A 4 -32.60 -47.00 36.55
N PRO A 5 -33.61 -47.04 35.68
CA PRO A 5 -33.43 -46.70 34.28
C PRO A 5 -32.86 -45.26 34.05
N THR A 6 -33.03 -44.36 35.02
CA THR A 6 -32.45 -42.99 35.01
C THR A 6 -30.94 -43.03 35.13
N HIS A 7 -30.36 -43.84 36.00
CA HIS A 7 -28.90 -43.98 36.12
C HIS A 7 -28.26 -44.58 34.86
N ARG A 8 -28.97 -45.50 34.17
CA ARG A 8 -28.46 -46.06 32.91
C ARG A 8 -28.43 -45.05 31.78
N ARG A 9 -29.46 -44.21 31.68
CA ARG A 9 -29.50 -43.11 30.69
C ARG A 9 -28.41 -42.06 30.96
N LEU A 10 -28.19 -41.64 32.22
CA LEU A 10 -27.12 -40.72 32.58
C LEU A 10 -25.73 -41.25 32.21
N ARG A 11 -25.46 -42.53 32.45
CA ARG A 11 -24.17 -43.15 32.08
C ARG A 11 -23.95 -43.16 30.57
N TRP A 12 -24.99 -43.41 29.77
CA TRP A 12 -24.92 -43.33 28.31
C TRP A 12 -24.68 -41.90 27.82
N LEU A 13 -25.36 -40.91 28.36
CA LEU A 13 -25.16 -39.48 28.03
C LEU A 13 -23.76 -39.03 28.43
N ALA A 14 -23.26 -39.43 29.58
CA ALA A 14 -21.89 -39.14 30.00
C ALA A 14 -20.84 -39.76 29.05
N GLY A 15 -21.07 -40.99 28.60
CA GLY A 15 -20.20 -41.65 27.61
C GLY A 15 -20.19 -40.93 26.26
N ILE A 16 -21.37 -40.50 25.78
CA ILE A 16 -21.51 -39.73 24.53
C ILE A 16 -20.81 -38.38 24.68
N ALA A 17 -20.99 -37.66 25.78
CA ALA A 17 -20.36 -36.37 26.03
C ALA A 17 -18.82 -36.51 26.08
N LEU A 18 -18.31 -37.55 26.72
CA LEU A 18 -16.88 -37.85 26.78
C LEU A 18 -16.31 -38.18 25.40
N GLY A 19 -17.05 -38.97 24.61
CA GLY A 19 -16.71 -39.28 23.21
C GLY A 19 -16.68 -38.06 22.31
N LEU A 20 -17.66 -37.16 22.45
CA LEU A 20 -17.70 -35.90 21.72
C LEU A 20 -16.55 -34.93 22.11
N ALA A 21 -16.23 -34.86 23.41
CA ALA A 21 -15.12 -34.10 23.92
C ALA A 21 -13.76 -34.61 23.38
N ALA A 22 -13.59 -35.95 23.36
CA ALA A 22 -12.42 -36.57 22.75
C ALA A 22 -12.34 -36.29 21.22
N ALA A 23 -13.45 -36.47 20.51
CA ALA A 23 -13.51 -36.17 19.08
C ALA A 23 -13.24 -34.71 18.77
N ALA A 24 -13.73 -33.77 19.59
CA ALA A 24 -13.45 -32.33 19.44
C ALA A 24 -11.97 -32.01 19.62
N SER A 25 -11.25 -32.76 20.46
CA SER A 25 -9.80 -32.60 20.63
C SER A 25 -8.99 -32.97 19.39
N PHE A 26 -9.54 -33.87 18.54
CA PHE A 26 -8.92 -34.27 17.26
C PHE A 26 -9.45 -33.45 16.07
N ALA A 27 -10.60 -32.77 16.22
CA ALA A 27 -11.18 -31.95 15.13
C ALA A 27 -10.43 -30.65 14.84
N GLY A 28 -9.39 -30.33 15.60
CA GLY A 28 -8.62 -29.09 15.50
C GLY A 28 -9.38 -27.89 16.06
N SER A 29 -8.68 -26.86 16.42
CA SER A 29 -9.30 -25.61 16.86
C SER A 29 -9.93 -24.89 15.65
N PRO A 30 -11.19 -24.41 15.72
CA PRO A 30 -11.77 -23.56 14.69
C PRO A 30 -10.98 -22.24 14.51
N TYR A 31 -10.08 -21.96 15.45
CA TYR A 31 -9.13 -20.82 15.39
C TYR A 31 -7.79 -21.16 14.71
N THR A 32 -7.57 -22.40 14.26
CA THR A 32 -6.39 -22.77 13.45
C THR A 32 -6.53 -22.34 11.99
N ALA A 33 -7.45 -21.41 11.71
CA ALA A 33 -7.56 -20.78 10.41
C ALA A 33 -6.24 -20.08 10.04
N ARG A 34 -5.54 -20.66 9.08
CA ARG A 34 -4.36 -20.10 8.40
C ARG A 34 -3.31 -19.54 9.38
N HIS A 35 -2.50 -20.42 9.95
CA HIS A 35 -1.24 -19.98 10.55
C HIS A 35 -0.42 -19.32 9.42
N ALA A 36 -0.33 -17.99 9.46
CA ALA A 36 0.62 -17.28 8.64
C ALA A 36 2.02 -17.71 9.11
N SER A 37 2.76 -18.41 8.27
CA SER A 37 4.13 -18.80 8.57
C SER A 37 5.06 -17.75 7.99
N ILE A 38 5.74 -17.01 8.85
CA ILE A 38 6.72 -16.01 8.44
C ILE A 38 8.10 -16.65 8.47
N ASP A 39 8.73 -16.77 7.31
CA ASP A 39 10.17 -17.00 7.21
C ASP A 39 10.90 -15.66 7.44
N VAL A 40 11.30 -15.42 8.69
CA VAL A 40 11.94 -14.17 9.09
C VAL A 40 13.28 -13.98 8.37
N ALA A 41 14.03 -15.06 8.12
CA ALA A 41 15.32 -14.98 7.43
C ALA A 41 15.13 -14.54 5.97
N LEU A 42 14.14 -15.11 5.27
CA LEU A 42 13.80 -14.71 3.91
C LEU A 42 13.32 -13.26 3.85
N LEU A 43 12.48 -12.83 4.80
CA LEU A 43 12.02 -11.44 4.85
C LEU A 43 13.17 -10.47 5.09
N ALA A 44 14.06 -10.77 6.06
CA ALA A 44 15.23 -9.95 6.34
C ALA A 44 16.13 -9.83 5.12
N HIS A 45 16.37 -10.94 4.41
CA HIS A 45 17.15 -10.92 3.17
C HIS A 45 16.49 -10.09 2.07
N THR A 46 15.17 -10.21 1.87
CA THR A 46 14.42 -9.40 0.89
C THR A 46 14.56 -7.90 1.17
N VAL A 47 14.47 -7.50 2.45
CA VAL A 47 14.63 -6.10 2.87
C VAL A 47 16.08 -5.64 2.68
N GLU A 48 17.07 -6.47 3.04
CA GLU A 48 18.50 -6.15 2.86
C GLU A 48 18.87 -5.94 1.38
N GLN A 49 18.23 -6.68 0.47
CA GLN A 49 18.46 -6.56 -0.97
C GLN A 49 17.59 -5.47 -1.62
N GLU A 50 16.79 -4.72 -0.85
CA GLU A 50 15.84 -3.71 -1.36
C GLU A 50 14.85 -4.28 -2.40
N GLU A 51 14.52 -5.58 -2.29
CA GLU A 51 13.58 -6.28 -3.18
C GLU A 51 12.13 -6.21 -2.69
N ASP A 52 11.88 -5.52 -1.60
CA ASP A 52 10.57 -5.37 -0.96
C ASP A 52 9.75 -4.20 -1.50
N HIS A 53 10.37 -3.30 -2.26
CA HIS A 53 9.73 -2.08 -2.74
C HIS A 53 10.04 -1.78 -4.22
N VAL A 54 9.26 -0.86 -4.77
CA VAL A 54 9.47 -0.28 -6.09
C VAL A 54 9.54 1.23 -5.98
N THR A 55 10.27 1.87 -6.88
CA THR A 55 10.31 3.34 -6.97
C THR A 55 9.05 3.89 -7.66
N ALA A 56 8.77 5.17 -7.47
CA ALA A 56 7.64 5.82 -8.12
C ALA A 56 7.75 5.81 -9.65
N LEU A 57 8.96 5.97 -10.19
CA LEU A 57 9.19 5.93 -11.63
C LEU A 57 9.02 4.52 -12.21
N GLU A 58 9.50 3.48 -11.53
CA GLU A 58 9.28 2.09 -11.96
C GLU A 58 7.80 1.72 -11.97
N LEU A 59 7.06 2.09 -10.91
CA LEU A 59 5.62 1.88 -10.86
C LEU A 59 4.92 2.62 -12.00
N ALA A 60 5.31 3.87 -12.26
CA ALA A 60 4.75 4.66 -13.35
C ALA A 60 5.02 4.03 -14.72
N GLU A 61 6.22 3.49 -14.96
CA GLU A 61 6.54 2.72 -16.17
C GLU A 61 5.64 1.48 -16.28
N TRP A 62 5.50 0.69 -15.22
CA TRP A 62 4.65 -0.50 -15.22
C TRP A 62 3.18 -0.19 -15.52
N ILE A 63 2.65 0.91 -14.97
CA ILE A 63 1.27 1.36 -15.25
C ILE A 63 1.14 1.81 -16.71
N LYS A 64 2.08 2.62 -17.20
CA LYS A 64 2.09 3.11 -18.58
C LYS A 64 2.18 1.98 -19.59
N GLU A 65 2.98 0.96 -19.32
CA GLU A 65 3.15 -0.24 -20.14
C GLU A 65 2.00 -1.23 -20.01
N ARG A 66 1.04 -0.97 -19.10
CA ARG A 66 -0.08 -1.88 -18.78
C ARG A 66 0.40 -3.28 -18.45
N ARG A 67 1.40 -3.36 -17.56
CA ARG A 67 2.02 -4.63 -17.16
C ARG A 67 0.96 -5.67 -16.79
N PRO A 68 0.95 -6.85 -17.42
CA PRO A 68 -0.05 -7.88 -17.14
C PRO A 68 -0.01 -8.34 -15.67
N GLY A 69 -1.17 -8.45 -15.03
CA GLY A 69 -1.29 -8.89 -13.65
C GLY A 69 -0.83 -7.86 -12.60
N LEU A 70 -0.50 -6.62 -12.99
CA LEU A 70 -0.22 -5.56 -12.04
C LEU A 70 -1.50 -5.09 -11.36
N ARG A 71 -1.49 -5.04 -10.04
CA ARG A 71 -2.53 -4.38 -9.24
C ARG A 71 -1.87 -3.40 -8.27
N VAL A 72 -2.32 -2.17 -8.31
CA VAL A 72 -1.86 -1.11 -7.41
C VAL A 72 -2.92 -0.93 -6.33
N LEU A 73 -2.51 -0.99 -5.07
CA LEU A 73 -3.43 -1.04 -3.92
C LEU A 73 -3.17 0.14 -2.98
N ASP A 74 -4.16 1.00 -2.84
CA ASP A 74 -4.15 2.12 -1.89
C ASP A 74 -4.68 1.64 -0.54
N VAL A 75 -3.84 1.67 0.49
CA VAL A 75 -4.22 1.24 1.86
C VAL A 75 -4.59 2.39 2.78
N ARG A 76 -4.78 3.60 2.23
CA ARG A 76 -5.24 4.77 2.97
C ARG A 76 -6.74 4.71 3.26
N THR A 77 -7.27 5.77 3.87
CA THR A 77 -8.72 5.86 4.10
C THR A 77 -9.50 6.03 2.78
N PRO A 78 -10.80 5.68 2.75
CA PRO A 78 -11.65 5.89 1.57
C PRO A 78 -11.70 7.37 1.13
N GLU A 79 -11.68 8.29 2.09
CA GLU A 79 -11.74 9.74 1.85
C GLU A 79 -10.46 10.22 1.14
N GLU A 80 -9.29 9.75 1.60
CA GLU A 80 -8.00 10.07 0.99
C GLU A 80 -7.88 9.49 -0.42
N TYR A 81 -8.34 8.24 -0.61
CA TYR A 81 -8.39 7.60 -1.92
C TYR A 81 -9.29 8.38 -2.90
N GLN A 82 -10.48 8.81 -2.44
CA GLN A 82 -11.40 9.60 -3.27
C GLN A 82 -10.85 10.99 -3.62
N ALA A 83 -10.09 11.61 -2.71
CA ALA A 83 -9.49 12.91 -2.95
C ALA A 83 -8.42 12.87 -4.07
N TYR A 84 -7.55 11.88 -4.02
CA TYR A 84 -6.57 11.59 -5.07
C TYR A 84 -5.96 10.20 -4.85
N HIS A 85 -5.74 9.45 -5.92
CA HIS A 85 -5.04 8.16 -5.92
C HIS A 85 -4.14 8.01 -7.14
N VAL A 86 -3.17 7.11 -7.05
CA VAL A 86 -2.31 6.73 -8.19
C VAL A 86 -3.20 6.13 -9.29
N PRO A 87 -3.03 6.52 -10.56
CA PRO A 87 -3.81 5.97 -11.66
C PRO A 87 -3.84 4.43 -11.65
N THR A 88 -5.00 3.86 -11.90
CA THR A 88 -5.30 2.42 -11.83
C THR A 88 -5.30 1.79 -10.43
N ALA A 89 -5.06 2.56 -9.37
CA ALA A 89 -5.10 2.03 -8.02
C ALA A 89 -6.53 1.63 -7.61
N GLU A 90 -6.59 0.57 -6.81
CA GLU A 90 -7.79 0.07 -6.15
C GLU A 90 -7.67 0.35 -4.65
N HIS A 91 -8.76 0.81 -4.03
CA HIS A 91 -8.77 0.99 -2.57
C HIS A 91 -8.81 -0.37 -1.86
N LEU A 92 -7.88 -0.59 -0.94
CA LEU A 92 -7.80 -1.79 -0.09
C LEU A 92 -8.11 -1.46 1.36
N ALA A 93 -9.31 -1.78 1.80
CA ALA A 93 -9.66 -1.71 3.21
C ALA A 93 -8.92 -2.82 3.99
N LEU A 94 -8.21 -2.46 5.07
CA LEU A 94 -7.35 -3.40 5.81
C LEU A 94 -8.14 -4.54 6.47
N ASP A 95 -9.38 -4.31 6.86
CA ASP A 95 -10.28 -5.34 7.40
C ASP A 95 -10.69 -6.40 6.37
N SER A 96 -10.58 -6.08 5.09
CA SER A 96 -10.86 -6.99 3.98
C SER A 96 -9.64 -7.80 3.51
N LEU A 97 -8.44 -7.49 4.01
CA LEU A 97 -7.18 -8.08 3.55
C LEU A 97 -7.17 -9.62 3.53
N THR A 98 -7.73 -10.26 4.57
CA THR A 98 -7.79 -11.71 4.69
C THR A 98 -8.85 -12.37 3.81
N ARG A 99 -9.76 -11.57 3.25
CA ARG A 99 -10.88 -12.02 2.41
C ARG A 99 -10.65 -11.77 0.92
N MET A 100 -9.68 -10.92 0.57
CA MET A 100 -9.36 -10.60 -0.82
C MET A 100 -8.68 -11.80 -1.51
N PRO A 101 -9.25 -12.29 -2.61
CA PRO A 101 -8.65 -13.39 -3.37
C PRO A 101 -7.64 -12.84 -4.37
N PHE A 102 -6.43 -12.51 -3.91
CA PHE A 102 -5.33 -12.22 -4.84
C PHE A 102 -4.84 -13.52 -5.48
N ARG A 103 -4.54 -13.46 -6.77
CA ARG A 103 -4.00 -14.59 -7.51
C ARG A 103 -2.49 -14.68 -7.30
N ALA A 104 -1.93 -15.85 -7.34
CA ALA A 104 -0.49 -16.08 -7.13
C ALA A 104 0.38 -15.51 -8.26
N ASP A 105 -0.19 -15.31 -9.44
CA ASP A 105 0.48 -14.73 -10.60
C ASP A 105 0.44 -13.18 -10.64
N GLU A 106 -0.43 -12.56 -9.88
CA GLU A 106 -0.54 -11.10 -9.79
C GLU A 106 0.69 -10.48 -9.11
N THR A 107 1.06 -9.29 -9.57
CA THR A 107 2.04 -8.42 -8.94
C THR A 107 1.30 -7.33 -8.19
N LEU A 108 1.43 -7.32 -6.88
CA LEU A 108 0.75 -6.38 -6.00
C LEU A 108 1.72 -5.27 -5.60
N VAL A 109 1.35 -4.02 -5.80
CA VAL A 109 2.09 -2.86 -5.32
C VAL A 109 1.21 -2.07 -4.36
N LEU A 110 1.59 -2.05 -3.09
CA LEU A 110 0.89 -1.35 -2.03
C LEU A 110 1.42 0.07 -1.89
N TYR A 111 0.56 1.03 -1.61
CA TYR A 111 1.05 2.34 -1.18
C TYR A 111 0.14 2.96 -0.12
N SER A 112 0.75 3.79 0.71
CA SER A 112 0.11 4.69 1.64
C SER A 112 0.65 6.11 1.41
N GLU A 113 0.34 7.05 2.27
CA GLU A 113 0.78 8.42 2.09
C GLU A 113 2.31 8.55 2.05
N GLY A 114 3.02 8.08 3.09
CA GLY A 114 4.49 8.08 3.20
C GLY A 114 5.13 6.69 3.11
N GLY A 115 4.37 5.63 2.79
CA GLY A 115 4.86 4.26 2.60
C GLY A 115 4.84 3.38 3.86
N ALA A 116 4.82 3.93 5.08
CA ALA A 116 4.96 3.14 6.31
C ALA A 116 3.84 2.10 6.51
N HIS A 117 2.57 2.49 6.35
CA HIS A 117 1.45 1.57 6.45
C HIS A 117 1.46 0.52 5.33
N ALA A 118 1.88 0.90 4.13
CA ALA A 118 2.01 -0.03 3.03
C ALA A 118 3.08 -1.10 3.30
N ALA A 119 4.21 -0.74 3.91
CA ALA A 119 5.24 -1.68 4.34
C ALA A 119 4.73 -2.65 5.41
N GLN A 120 3.90 -2.20 6.36
CA GLN A 120 3.25 -3.07 7.33
C GLN A 120 2.31 -4.08 6.65
N VAL A 121 1.48 -3.63 5.70
CA VAL A 121 0.57 -4.51 4.94
C VAL A 121 1.35 -5.49 4.06
N TRP A 122 2.49 -5.07 3.51
CA TRP A 122 3.42 -5.93 2.80
C TRP A 122 3.84 -7.14 3.66
N VAL A 123 4.25 -6.92 4.92
CA VAL A 123 4.59 -8.01 5.85
C VAL A 123 3.41 -9.00 6.01
N PHE A 124 2.18 -8.50 6.15
CA PHE A 124 1.00 -9.36 6.28
C PHE A 124 0.75 -10.19 5.03
N LEU A 125 0.85 -9.60 3.84
CA LEU A 125 0.67 -10.34 2.59
C LEU A 125 1.79 -11.36 2.37
N ARG A 126 3.03 -11.03 2.72
CA ARG A 126 4.16 -11.98 2.70
C ARG A 126 3.91 -13.14 3.65
N ALA A 127 3.39 -12.88 4.84
CA ALA A 127 3.01 -13.90 5.83
C ALA A 127 1.87 -14.81 5.34
N LEU A 128 0.94 -14.27 4.54
CA LEU A 128 -0.12 -15.04 3.87
C LEU A 128 0.36 -15.84 2.65
N GLY A 129 1.65 -15.73 2.29
CA GLY A 129 2.27 -16.52 1.23
C GLY A 129 2.32 -15.85 -0.15
N TYR A 130 1.89 -14.60 -0.27
CA TYR A 130 2.03 -13.86 -1.52
C TYR A 130 3.48 -13.46 -1.76
N ARG A 131 4.06 -13.86 -2.89
CA ARG A 131 5.48 -13.65 -3.18
C ARG A 131 5.77 -12.41 -4.00
N LYS A 132 4.90 -12.05 -4.95
CA LYS A 132 5.03 -10.89 -5.82
C LYS A 132 4.32 -9.68 -5.22
N VAL A 133 4.72 -9.29 -4.02
CA VAL A 133 4.17 -8.15 -3.30
C VAL A 133 5.28 -7.17 -3.02
N PHE A 134 5.04 -5.92 -3.34
CA PHE A 134 5.94 -4.78 -3.16
C PHE A 134 5.18 -3.64 -2.51
N PHE A 135 5.90 -2.72 -1.91
CA PHE A 135 5.31 -1.42 -1.55
C PHE A 135 6.00 -0.29 -2.31
N LEU A 136 5.30 0.81 -2.51
CA LEU A 136 5.84 2.01 -3.13
C LEU A 136 6.72 2.73 -2.11
N ARG A 137 8.02 2.83 -2.38
CA ARG A 137 8.96 3.59 -1.55
C ARG A 137 8.52 5.05 -1.52
N GLY A 138 8.50 5.63 -0.31
CA GLY A 138 8.02 7.00 -0.11
C GLY A 138 6.53 7.23 -0.36
N GLY A 139 5.78 6.20 -0.77
CA GLY A 139 4.33 6.22 -0.96
C GLY A 139 3.85 7.28 -1.94
N LEU A 140 2.66 7.83 -1.65
CA LEU A 140 2.05 8.86 -2.49
C LEU A 140 2.89 10.15 -2.58
N TYR A 141 3.64 10.49 -1.53
CA TYR A 141 4.51 11.67 -1.57
C TYR A 141 5.57 11.55 -2.65
N GLU A 142 6.23 10.38 -2.73
CA GLU A 142 7.25 10.13 -3.75
C GLU A 142 6.65 10.10 -5.17
N TRP A 143 5.43 9.55 -5.32
CA TRP A 143 4.69 9.61 -6.58
C TRP A 143 4.43 11.06 -7.01
N LEU A 144 3.95 11.89 -6.09
CA LEU A 144 3.66 13.30 -6.37
C LEU A 144 4.92 14.10 -6.71
N ASP A 145 6.04 13.80 -6.05
CA ASP A 145 7.31 14.50 -6.28
C ASP A 145 7.99 14.04 -7.56
N GLN A 146 8.19 12.72 -7.75
CA GLN A 146 8.99 12.20 -8.85
C GLN A 146 8.22 11.99 -10.14
N VAL A 147 6.91 11.66 -10.06
CA VAL A 147 6.09 11.40 -11.24
C VAL A 147 5.26 12.62 -11.63
N MET A 148 4.57 13.25 -10.68
CA MET A 148 3.69 14.36 -11.03
C MET A 148 4.42 15.69 -11.15
N ASN A 149 5.46 15.91 -10.34
CA ASN A 149 6.19 17.20 -10.29
C ASN A 149 7.71 17.02 -10.30
N PRO A 150 8.29 16.23 -11.23
CA PRO A 150 9.73 16.01 -11.23
C PRO A 150 10.49 17.32 -11.39
N ARG A 151 11.59 17.47 -10.62
CA ARG A 151 12.42 18.68 -10.64
C ARG A 151 13.82 18.33 -11.12
N LEU A 152 14.37 19.20 -11.96
CA LEU A 152 15.79 19.17 -12.30
C LEU A 152 16.56 19.96 -11.23
N ALA A 153 17.14 19.22 -10.27
CA ALA A 153 17.88 19.83 -9.16
C ALA A 153 19.38 20.03 -9.46
N ASP A 154 19.91 19.35 -10.49
CA ASP A 154 21.34 19.34 -10.82
C ASP A 154 21.57 19.43 -12.33
N THR A 155 22.72 20.01 -12.72
CA THR A 155 23.11 20.24 -14.11
C THR A 155 23.97 19.12 -14.71
N THR A 156 24.25 18.07 -13.96
CA THR A 156 25.03 16.94 -14.45
C THR A 156 24.32 16.23 -15.61
N VAL A 157 25.09 15.59 -16.49
CA VAL A 157 24.54 14.85 -17.63
C VAL A 157 23.60 13.75 -17.16
N ALA A 158 23.96 13.07 -16.07
CA ALA A 158 23.14 12.01 -15.46
C ALA A 158 21.80 12.57 -14.95
N ALA A 159 21.80 13.68 -14.21
CA ALA A 159 20.59 14.32 -13.71
C ALA A 159 19.67 14.79 -14.84
N ARG A 160 20.24 15.37 -15.92
CA ARG A 160 19.45 15.73 -17.11
C ARG A 160 18.82 14.53 -17.79
N GLY A 161 19.55 13.40 -17.91
CA GLY A 161 19.04 12.15 -18.47
C GLY A 161 17.89 11.58 -17.67
N SER A 162 18.04 11.50 -16.34
CA SER A 162 17.00 11.05 -15.42
C SER A 162 15.78 11.97 -15.45
N PHE A 163 15.97 13.29 -15.44
CA PHE A 163 14.90 14.28 -15.55
C PHE A 163 14.16 14.20 -16.89
N ALA A 164 14.88 13.97 -17.99
CA ALA A 164 14.25 13.81 -19.30
C ALA A 164 13.30 12.59 -19.31
N ARG A 165 13.72 11.45 -18.75
CA ARG A 165 12.89 10.26 -18.60
C ARG A 165 11.67 10.54 -17.71
N ALA A 166 11.90 11.08 -16.51
CA ALA A 166 10.83 11.45 -15.58
C ALA A 166 9.85 12.44 -16.20
N SER A 167 10.32 13.39 -17.00
CA SER A 167 9.47 14.37 -17.70
C SER A 167 8.53 13.75 -18.73
N VAL A 168 8.98 12.72 -19.45
CA VAL A 168 8.13 11.98 -20.40
C VAL A 168 7.03 11.24 -19.65
N ILE A 169 7.39 10.56 -18.57
CA ILE A 169 6.44 9.84 -17.71
C ILE A 169 5.46 10.83 -17.06
N SER A 170 5.95 11.91 -16.51
CA SER A 170 5.14 12.96 -15.87
C SER A 170 4.06 13.49 -16.81
N ARG A 171 4.41 13.86 -18.04
CA ARG A 171 3.44 14.34 -19.02
C ARG A 171 2.38 13.30 -19.39
N TYR A 172 2.76 12.02 -19.42
CA TYR A 172 1.81 10.94 -19.67
C TYR A 172 0.71 10.90 -18.60
N PHE A 173 1.06 11.15 -17.33
CA PHE A 173 0.11 11.18 -16.20
C PHE A 173 -0.50 12.57 -15.96
N GLY A 174 -0.21 13.57 -16.79
CA GLY A 174 -0.73 14.93 -16.63
C GLY A 174 0.04 15.76 -15.60
N GLY A 175 1.23 15.33 -15.23
CA GLY A 175 2.11 16.05 -14.31
C GLY A 175 2.84 17.23 -14.97
N VAL A 176 3.54 18.01 -14.15
CA VAL A 176 4.21 19.25 -14.56
C VAL A 176 5.69 19.20 -14.20
N PRO A 177 6.57 18.73 -15.11
CA PRO A 177 8.00 18.77 -14.90
C PRO A 177 8.51 20.22 -14.75
N ARG A 178 9.38 20.46 -13.78
CA ARG A 178 9.95 21.78 -13.50
C ARG A 178 11.48 21.72 -13.64
N SER A 179 12.05 22.66 -14.41
CA SER A 179 13.48 22.90 -14.37
C SER A 179 13.69 24.28 -13.75
N ASP A 180 14.41 24.33 -12.63
CA ASP A 180 14.76 25.59 -11.97
C ASP A 180 15.96 26.27 -12.66
N MET A 181 16.35 25.78 -13.83
CA MET A 181 17.41 26.35 -14.66
C MET A 181 16.95 27.67 -15.28
N PRO A 182 17.79 28.75 -15.26
CA PRO A 182 17.57 29.88 -16.11
C PRO A 182 17.44 29.38 -17.56
N ARG A 183 16.34 29.71 -18.23
CA ARG A 183 16.27 29.49 -19.68
C ARG A 183 17.42 30.23 -20.30
N GLU A 184 18.38 29.51 -20.88
CA GLU A 184 19.29 30.15 -21.82
C GLU A 184 18.40 30.85 -22.86
N SER A 185 18.55 32.18 -22.90
CA SER A 185 17.81 33.04 -23.82
C SER A 185 18.35 32.81 -25.25
N GLY A 186 17.85 31.75 -25.85
CA GLY A 186 18.07 31.40 -27.24
C GLY A 186 16.72 31.08 -27.88
N ASP A 187 16.28 32.00 -28.71
CA ASP A 187 15.21 31.91 -29.67
C ASP A 187 13.78 32.25 -29.25
N ASN A 188 13.34 33.34 -29.80
CA ASN A 188 11.99 33.82 -30.13
C ASN A 188 10.92 32.70 -30.16
N VAL A 189 10.26 32.47 -29.06
CA VAL A 189 8.99 31.78 -29.05
C VAL A 189 7.90 32.81 -28.79
N LEU A 190 7.04 32.99 -29.78
CA LEU A 190 5.83 33.80 -29.71
C LEU A 190 5.06 33.56 -28.40
N PRO A 191 4.52 34.64 -27.79
CA PRO A 191 3.76 34.50 -26.55
C PRO A 191 2.51 33.65 -26.79
N LEU A 192 2.41 32.55 -26.04
CA LEU A 192 1.20 31.76 -25.99
C LEU A 192 0.03 32.60 -25.45
N PRO A 193 -1.18 32.49 -26.00
CA PRO A 193 -2.33 33.26 -25.55
C PRO A 193 -2.61 32.99 -24.06
N GLN A 194 -2.67 34.07 -23.30
CA GLN A 194 -3.02 34.04 -21.86
C GLN A 194 -4.44 33.49 -21.71
N ARG A 195 -4.55 32.27 -21.21
CA ARG A 195 -5.83 31.76 -20.70
C ARG A 195 -6.20 32.57 -19.45
N SER A 196 -7.32 33.25 -19.53
CA SER A 196 -7.95 34.03 -18.49
C SER A 196 -7.97 33.30 -17.13
N ARG A 197 -7.54 34.02 -16.10
CA ARG A 197 -7.63 33.67 -14.69
C ARG A 197 -9.08 33.34 -14.32
N GLY A 198 -9.30 32.13 -13.81
CA GLY A 198 -10.56 31.71 -13.23
C GLY A 198 -10.43 30.34 -12.61
N ARG A 199 -9.57 30.21 -11.59
CA ARG A 199 -9.68 29.15 -10.60
C ARG A 199 -9.12 29.64 -9.29
N THR A 200 -10.03 29.82 -8.36
CA THR A 200 -9.80 30.07 -6.95
C THR A 200 -8.86 28.98 -6.40
N ALA A 201 -7.72 29.41 -5.85
CA ALA A 201 -6.84 28.53 -5.09
C ALA A 201 -7.60 28.02 -3.87
N VAL A 202 -7.66 26.70 -3.71
CA VAL A 202 -8.11 26.07 -2.48
C VAL A 202 -7.04 26.36 -1.41
N PRO A 203 -7.38 26.98 -0.27
CA PRO A 203 -6.42 27.23 0.80
C PRO A 203 -5.94 25.92 1.40
N LEU A 204 -4.63 25.72 1.51
CA LEU A 204 -4.04 24.67 2.33
C LEU A 204 -4.47 24.89 3.80
N PRO A 205 -4.81 23.83 4.57
CA PRO A 205 -5.14 23.98 5.96
C PRO A 205 -3.95 24.56 6.75
N ALA A 206 -4.23 25.56 7.56
CA ALA A 206 -3.26 26.23 8.41
C ALA A 206 -2.60 25.22 9.36
N LYS A 207 -1.26 25.33 9.52
CA LYS A 207 -0.48 24.56 10.49
C LYS A 207 -1.14 24.67 11.87
N SER A 208 -1.55 23.54 12.45
CA SER A 208 -2.02 23.47 13.82
C SER A 208 -0.88 23.87 14.77
N THR A 209 -1.17 24.80 15.64
CA THR A 209 -0.25 25.30 16.66
C THR A 209 0.12 24.18 17.66
N ALA A 210 1.32 24.24 18.19
CA ALA A 210 2.00 23.26 19.05
C ALA A 210 1.28 22.80 20.33
N SER A 211 0.04 23.22 20.56
CA SER A 211 -0.77 22.90 21.76
C SER A 211 -1.38 21.50 21.72
N THR A 212 -1.51 20.87 20.54
CA THR A 212 -2.23 19.60 20.39
C THR A 212 -1.34 18.36 20.59
N LEU A 213 -0.02 18.53 20.59
CA LEU A 213 0.93 17.41 20.73
C LEU A 213 1.06 16.86 22.17
N GLN A 214 0.59 17.60 23.17
CA GLN A 214 0.68 17.20 24.57
C GLN A 214 -0.50 16.33 25.03
N GLU A 215 -1.61 16.38 24.33
CA GLU A 215 -2.82 15.63 24.68
C GLU A 215 -2.88 14.22 24.06
N VAL A 216 -2.26 14.04 22.92
CA VAL A 216 -2.17 12.72 22.25
C VAL A 216 -1.22 11.76 22.99
N ARG A 217 -0.26 12.30 23.76
CA ARG A 217 0.72 11.48 24.52
C ARG A 217 0.15 10.81 25.77
N ARG A 218 -1.08 11.14 26.20
CA ARG A 218 -1.73 10.58 27.40
C ARG A 218 -2.76 9.48 27.13
N ARG A 219 -3.02 9.12 25.87
CA ARG A 219 -4.00 8.08 25.51
C ARG A 219 -3.40 6.85 24.80
N GLY A 220 -2.09 6.67 24.87
CA GLY A 220 -1.41 5.50 24.32
C GLY A 220 -0.77 4.69 25.42
N CYS A 221 -1.50 3.78 26.00
CA CYS A 221 -1.06 2.52 26.61
C CYS A 221 -1.93 1.42 26.07
#